data_f4279bb46cb24887c9852cba87ced3dc
#
_entry.id   f4279bb46cb24887c9852cba87ced3dc
#
_cell.length_a   1.000
_cell.length_b   1.000
_cell.length_c   1.000
_cell.angle_alpha   90.00
_cell.angle_beta   90.00
_cell.angle_gamma   90.00
#
_symmetry.space_group_name_H-M   'P 1'
#
loop_
_entity.id
_entity.type
_entity.pdbx_description
1 polymer ?
#
loop_
_entity_poly.entity_id
_entity_poly.type
_entity_poly.pdbx_seq_one_letter_code
_entity_poly.pdbx_strand_id
1 'polypeptide(L)'
;ALFGLLPIYLFDSIKGIKKYMFLLALLFSEFQLIDIIIGKFPEHVLEITGLFNVVVGYDKLLYVVAGLWALTIFIHILDINLIKENYLQKKGNLGRWIWFAVLISGILCIGYILFDVNINGNADRYGSLKNYLVLDDEWGTHRGYIWRIGIESYQKFPLIHKIFGHGPDTFGIITVNNYYDEMLSRYYEKFDSAHNEYLQYFITIGVVGLAAYLSLLFTAIKEMIRASSKKPLLVAISFSIICYGAQAVVNISVPIVAPIMLTLLMVGVVAAREVADKDKHV
;
A
#
# COMPACT_ATOMS: atom_id res chain seq x y z
N ALA A 1 0.56 3.21 2.81
CA ALA A 1 1.41 2.16 3.38
C ALA A 1 2.42 2.73 4.37
N LEU A 2 3.30 3.68 3.98
CA LEU A 2 4.37 4.20 4.84
C LEU A 2 3.83 4.72 6.19
N PHE A 3 2.86 5.64 6.17
CA PHE A 3 2.27 6.21 7.39
C PHE A 3 1.52 5.18 8.25
N GLY A 4 0.99 4.10 7.65
CA GLY A 4 0.37 3.03 8.40
C GLY A 4 1.37 2.11 9.12
N LEU A 5 2.56 1.94 8.55
CA LEU A 5 3.58 1.02 9.08
C LEU A 5 4.61 1.72 10.00
N LEU A 6 4.86 3.01 9.78
CA LEU A 6 5.83 3.79 10.54
C LEU A 6 5.60 3.75 12.07
N PRO A 7 4.36 3.78 12.60
CA PRO A 7 4.11 3.66 14.03
C PRO A 7 4.59 2.34 14.65
N ILE A 8 4.59 1.25 13.88
CA ILE A 8 5.12 -0.04 14.37
C ILE A 8 6.57 0.09 14.83
N TYR A 9 7.33 0.95 14.15
CA TYR A 9 8.72 1.25 14.50
C TYR A 9 8.84 2.35 15.55
N LEU A 10 8.02 3.41 15.49
CA LEU A 10 8.15 4.61 16.30
C LEU A 10 7.44 4.52 17.65
N PHE A 11 6.39 3.69 17.81
CA PHE A 11 5.54 3.67 19.01
C PHE A 11 6.10 2.85 20.18
N ASP A 12 7.40 2.61 20.18
CA ASP A 12 8.11 2.06 21.33
C ASP A 12 8.51 3.15 22.36
N SER A 13 8.49 4.41 21.94
CA SER A 13 8.89 5.56 22.76
C SER A 13 7.97 6.76 22.55
N ILE A 14 7.88 7.61 23.55
CA ILE A 14 7.20 8.91 23.49
C ILE A 14 7.81 9.81 22.41
N LYS A 15 9.14 9.79 22.28
CA LYS A 15 9.84 10.56 21.24
C LYS A 15 9.40 10.12 19.84
N GLY A 16 9.23 8.81 19.65
CA GLY A 16 8.72 8.25 18.38
C GLY A 16 7.29 8.67 18.10
N ILE A 17 6.39 8.61 19.10
CA ILE A 17 5.00 9.04 18.95
C ILE A 17 4.94 10.54 18.59
N LYS A 18 5.70 11.41 19.27
CA LYS A 18 5.78 12.83 18.94
C LYS A 18 6.21 13.07 17.50
N LYS A 19 7.28 12.39 17.06
CA LYS A 19 7.78 12.50 15.70
C LYS A 19 6.72 12.08 14.69
N TYR A 20 6.01 10.99 14.96
CA TYR A 20 4.94 10.53 14.07
C TYR A 20 3.79 11.52 13.99
N MET A 21 3.29 12.01 15.13
CA MET A 21 2.20 12.98 15.18
C MET A 21 2.56 14.29 14.47
N PHE A 22 3.79 14.76 14.63
CA PHE A 22 4.29 15.94 13.93
C PHE A 22 4.32 15.73 12.42
N LEU A 23 4.83 14.58 11.94
CA LEU A 23 4.87 14.25 10.51
C LEU A 23 3.47 14.11 9.93
N LEU A 24 2.53 13.52 10.68
CA LEU A 24 1.14 13.38 10.27
C LEU A 24 0.44 14.75 10.16
N ALA A 25 0.64 15.63 11.15
CA ALA A 25 0.10 16.98 11.13
C ALA A 25 0.67 17.80 9.95
N LEU A 26 1.96 17.66 9.65
CA LEU A 26 2.59 18.28 8.48
C LEU A 26 1.96 17.78 7.18
N LEU A 27 1.81 16.47 6.99
CA LEU A 27 1.21 15.88 5.79
C LEU A 27 -0.21 16.42 5.54
N PHE A 28 -1.05 16.45 6.58
CA PHE A 28 -2.40 16.97 6.44
C PHE A 28 -2.42 18.50 6.23
N SER A 29 -1.43 19.23 6.74
CA SER A 29 -1.25 20.65 6.43
C SER A 29 -0.88 20.89 4.96
N GLU A 30 -0.08 20.00 4.35
CA GLU A 30 0.21 20.03 2.92
C GLU A 30 -1.06 19.79 2.09
N PHE A 31 -1.92 18.83 2.47
CA PHE A 31 -3.21 18.61 1.81
C PHE A 31 -4.11 19.85 1.90
N GLN A 32 -4.17 20.51 3.07
CA GLN A 32 -4.93 21.75 3.25
C GLN A 32 -4.35 22.90 2.41
N LEU A 33 -3.03 23.00 2.29
CA LEU A 33 -2.39 23.98 1.43
C LEU A 33 -2.75 23.76 -0.05
N ILE A 34 -2.75 22.51 -0.50
CA ILE A 34 -3.16 22.14 -1.87
C ILE A 34 -4.62 22.53 -2.10
N ASP A 35 -5.53 22.23 -1.18
CA ASP A 35 -6.95 22.61 -1.23
C ASP A 35 -7.13 24.13 -1.38
N ILE A 36 -6.40 24.92 -0.57
CA ILE A 36 -6.41 26.38 -0.66
C ILE A 36 -5.90 26.88 -2.02
N ILE A 37 -4.82 26.26 -2.54
CA ILE A 37 -4.25 26.65 -3.86
C ILE A 37 -5.24 26.36 -4.97
N ILE A 38 -5.88 25.19 -4.97
CA ILE A 38 -6.89 24.81 -5.96
C ILE A 38 -8.08 25.78 -5.91
N GLY A 39 -8.58 26.08 -4.72
CA GLY A 39 -9.70 27.01 -4.55
C GLY A 39 -9.36 28.45 -4.98
N LYS A 40 -8.09 28.88 -4.85
CA LYS A 40 -7.65 30.24 -5.23
C LYS A 40 -7.29 30.38 -6.70
N PHE A 41 -6.77 29.33 -7.32
CA PHE A 41 -6.24 29.35 -8.69
C PHE A 41 -6.78 28.21 -9.54
N PRO A 42 -8.11 28.04 -9.66
CA PRO A 42 -8.71 26.89 -10.35
C PRO A 42 -8.32 26.79 -11.83
N GLU A 43 -8.05 27.92 -12.49
CA GLU A 43 -7.65 27.97 -13.89
C GLU A 43 -6.20 27.56 -14.17
N HIS A 44 -5.38 27.49 -13.11
CA HIS A 44 -3.93 27.18 -13.21
C HIS A 44 -3.56 25.80 -12.68
N VAL A 45 -4.55 25.06 -12.18
CA VAL A 45 -4.34 23.73 -11.58
C VAL A 45 -5.16 22.71 -12.36
N LEU A 46 -4.53 21.58 -12.69
CA LEU A 46 -5.25 20.44 -13.27
C LEU A 46 -6.27 19.90 -12.26
N GLU A 47 -7.42 19.49 -12.76
CA GLU A 47 -8.48 18.90 -11.95
C GLU A 47 -7.94 17.65 -11.22
N ILE A 48 -8.05 17.67 -9.90
CA ILE A 48 -7.66 16.52 -9.08
C ILE A 48 -8.80 15.50 -9.14
N THR A 49 -8.45 14.29 -9.56
CA THR A 49 -9.38 13.16 -9.66
C THR A 49 -9.02 12.04 -8.67
N GLY A 50 -9.96 11.14 -8.47
CA GLY A 50 -9.73 9.92 -7.67
C GLY A 50 -9.76 10.15 -6.16
N LEU A 51 -9.20 9.18 -5.42
CA LEU A 51 -9.18 9.18 -3.95
C LEU A 51 -8.43 10.38 -3.35
N PHE A 52 -7.49 10.96 -4.07
CA PHE A 52 -6.77 12.15 -3.60
C PHE A 52 -7.71 13.35 -3.47
N ASN A 53 -8.66 13.51 -4.41
CA ASN A 53 -9.68 14.56 -4.34
C ASN A 53 -10.61 14.39 -3.12
N VAL A 54 -10.90 13.14 -2.71
CA VAL A 54 -11.73 12.89 -1.52
C VAL A 54 -11.05 13.40 -0.24
N VAL A 55 -9.73 13.37 -0.18
CA VAL A 55 -8.98 13.86 0.99
C VAL A 55 -8.80 15.37 0.93
N VAL A 56 -8.34 15.91 -0.21
CA VAL A 56 -8.06 17.34 -0.39
C VAL A 56 -9.35 18.15 -0.43
N GLY A 57 -10.39 17.68 -1.13
CA GLY A 57 -11.70 18.35 -1.20
C GLY A 57 -12.62 18.07 0.00
N TYR A 58 -12.09 17.59 1.12
CA TYR A 58 -12.92 17.34 2.30
C TYR A 58 -13.26 18.63 3.04
N ASP A 59 -14.51 19.02 3.05
CA ASP A 59 -15.01 20.30 3.61
C ASP A 59 -14.53 20.59 5.04
N LYS A 60 -14.23 19.57 5.82
CA LYS A 60 -13.79 19.68 7.21
C LYS A 60 -12.29 19.41 7.39
N LEU A 61 -11.49 19.43 6.31
CA LEU A 61 -10.05 19.16 6.37
C LEU A 61 -9.33 20.10 7.35
N LEU A 62 -9.69 21.39 7.37
CA LEU A 62 -9.12 22.35 8.29
C LEU A 62 -9.28 21.94 9.77
N TYR A 63 -10.46 21.39 10.13
CA TYR A 63 -10.68 20.91 11.51
C TYR A 63 -9.83 19.68 11.83
N VAL A 64 -9.61 18.81 10.85
CA VAL A 64 -8.71 17.65 11.00
C VAL A 64 -7.28 18.12 11.23
N VAL A 65 -6.79 19.10 10.45
CA VAL A 65 -5.47 19.69 10.61
C VAL A 65 -5.32 20.35 11.99
N ALA A 66 -6.28 21.17 12.38
CA ALA A 66 -6.28 21.82 13.69
C ALA A 66 -6.28 20.79 14.83
N GLY A 67 -7.08 19.73 14.75
CA GLY A 67 -7.11 18.64 15.71
C GLY A 67 -5.79 17.89 15.81
N LEU A 68 -5.14 17.59 14.69
CA LEU A 68 -3.82 16.95 14.67
C LEU A 68 -2.74 17.82 15.30
N TRP A 69 -2.73 19.13 15.03
CA TRP A 69 -1.80 20.04 15.68
C TRP A 69 -2.08 20.20 17.19
N ALA A 70 -3.35 20.30 17.58
CA ALA A 70 -3.72 20.36 18.99
C ALA A 70 -3.28 19.09 19.74
N LEU A 71 -3.48 17.90 19.15
CA LEU A 71 -3.03 16.63 19.71
C LEU A 71 -1.49 16.55 19.77
N THR A 72 -0.79 17.02 18.74
CA THR A 72 0.68 17.07 18.72
C THR A 72 1.23 17.95 19.84
N ILE A 73 0.64 19.14 20.04
CA ILE A 73 1.01 20.06 21.12
C ILE A 73 0.69 19.44 22.48
N PHE A 74 -0.48 18.84 22.63
CA PHE A 74 -0.90 18.18 23.87
C PHE A 74 0.06 17.07 24.29
N ILE A 75 0.45 16.19 23.36
CA ILE A 75 1.44 15.13 23.62
C ILE A 75 2.81 15.73 24.00
N HIS A 76 3.18 16.86 23.40
CA HIS A 76 4.42 17.56 23.74
C HIS A 76 4.41 18.10 25.18
N ILE A 77 3.28 18.70 25.61
CA ILE A 77 3.10 19.21 26.95
C ILE A 77 3.07 18.08 27.98
N LEU A 78 2.39 16.98 27.68
CA LEU A 78 2.34 15.81 28.57
C LEU A 78 3.72 15.21 28.81
N ASP A 79 4.57 15.15 27.80
CA ASP A 79 5.92 14.57 27.92
C ASP A 79 6.83 15.45 28.84
N ILE A 80 6.68 16.76 28.77
CA ILE A 80 7.46 17.67 29.62
C ILE A 80 7.10 17.50 31.10
N ASN A 81 5.82 17.18 31.39
CA ASN A 81 5.28 17.29 32.75
C ASN A 81 5.00 15.97 33.48
N LEU A 82 4.70 14.87 32.77
CA LEU A 82 4.02 13.71 33.37
C LEU A 82 4.58 12.34 33.03
N ILE A 83 5.38 12.15 31.96
CA ILE A 83 5.72 10.81 31.48
C ILE A 83 7.22 10.56 31.52
N LYS A 84 7.65 9.67 32.40
CA LYS A 84 9.04 9.16 32.41
C LYS A 84 9.30 8.41 31.09
N GLU A 85 10.42 8.72 30.46
CA GLU A 85 10.85 8.31 29.12
C GLU A 85 10.70 6.81 28.80
N ASN A 86 10.67 5.95 29.83
CA ASN A 86 10.63 4.49 29.69
C ASN A 86 9.26 3.86 30.02
N TYR A 87 8.19 4.64 30.17
CA TYR A 87 6.89 4.08 30.57
C TYR A 87 6.32 3.10 29.54
N LEU A 88 6.41 3.43 28.24
CA LEU A 88 5.91 2.57 27.18
C LEU A 88 6.77 1.29 27.01
N GLN A 89 8.08 1.40 27.16
CA GLN A 89 8.97 0.24 27.14
C GLN A 89 8.75 -0.68 28.35
N LYS A 90 8.54 -0.13 29.55
CA LYS A 90 8.20 -0.91 30.75
C LYS A 90 6.87 -1.67 30.63
N LYS A 91 5.93 -1.17 29.81
CA LYS A 91 4.63 -1.84 29.54
C LYS A 91 4.64 -2.73 28.29
N GLY A 92 5.78 -3.29 27.89
CA GLY A 92 5.84 -4.32 26.87
C GLY A 92 5.37 -3.86 25.48
N ASN A 93 5.87 -2.71 25.01
CA ASN A 93 5.52 -2.19 23.67
C ASN A 93 4.02 -1.89 23.49
N LEU A 94 3.33 -1.48 24.56
CA LEU A 94 1.88 -1.22 24.54
C LEU A 94 1.44 -0.34 23.34
N GLY A 95 2.22 0.71 23.01
CA GLY A 95 1.92 1.58 21.87
C GLY A 95 1.87 0.83 20.54
N ARG A 96 2.78 -0.11 20.33
CA ARG A 96 2.78 -0.96 19.12
C ARG A 96 1.55 -1.86 19.06
N TRP A 97 1.19 -2.48 20.18
CA TRP A 97 0.01 -3.35 20.24
C TRP A 97 -1.30 -2.59 20.02
N ILE A 98 -1.42 -1.39 20.59
CA ILE A 98 -2.55 -0.49 20.31
C ILE A 98 -2.61 -0.17 18.81
N TRP A 99 -1.47 0.15 18.20
CA TRP A 99 -1.44 0.44 16.76
C TRP A 99 -1.80 -0.77 15.89
N PHE A 100 -1.31 -1.96 16.24
CA PHE A 100 -1.73 -3.19 15.56
C PHE A 100 -3.24 -3.41 15.68
N ALA A 101 -3.84 -3.18 16.84
CA ALA A 101 -5.28 -3.27 17.02
C ALA A 101 -6.02 -2.26 16.14
N VAL A 102 -5.52 -1.01 16.02
CA VAL A 102 -6.08 0.02 15.13
C VAL A 102 -6.00 -0.43 13.66
N LEU A 103 -4.86 -0.94 13.21
CA LEU A 103 -4.70 -1.43 11.84
C LEU A 103 -5.64 -2.61 11.54
N ILE A 104 -5.71 -3.59 12.43
CA ILE A 104 -6.61 -4.75 12.28
C ILE A 104 -8.07 -4.27 12.24
N SER A 105 -8.46 -3.37 13.15
CA SER A 105 -9.82 -2.80 13.16
C SER A 105 -10.13 -2.04 11.88
N GLY A 106 -9.17 -1.29 11.33
CA GLY A 106 -9.31 -0.61 10.04
C GLY A 106 -9.50 -1.59 8.88
N ILE A 107 -8.70 -2.66 8.83
CA ILE A 107 -8.83 -3.71 7.80
C ILE A 107 -10.19 -4.40 7.91
N LEU A 108 -10.64 -4.75 9.13
CA LEU A 108 -11.95 -5.37 9.35
C LEU A 108 -13.10 -4.42 8.96
N CYS A 109 -12.97 -3.12 9.26
CA CYS A 109 -13.95 -2.11 8.88
C CYS A 109 -14.05 -1.99 7.35
N ILE A 110 -12.92 -1.90 6.64
CA ILE A 110 -12.89 -1.88 5.17
C ILE A 110 -13.49 -3.16 4.61
N GLY A 111 -13.11 -4.32 5.15
CA GLY A 111 -13.67 -5.62 4.74
C GLY A 111 -15.20 -5.68 4.93
N TYR A 112 -15.70 -5.18 6.05
CA TYR A 112 -17.14 -5.08 6.29
C TYR A 112 -17.84 -4.14 5.30
N ILE A 113 -17.26 -2.97 5.02
CA ILE A 113 -17.80 -2.01 4.04
C ILE A 113 -17.85 -2.64 2.65
N LEU A 114 -16.77 -3.29 2.20
CA LEU A 114 -16.75 -3.98 0.91
C LEU A 114 -17.78 -5.12 0.85
N PHE A 115 -17.94 -5.87 1.93
CA PHE A 115 -18.98 -6.89 2.04
C PHE A 115 -20.40 -6.28 1.97
N ASP A 116 -20.66 -5.21 2.72
CA ASP A 116 -21.96 -4.54 2.74
C ASP A 116 -22.34 -3.94 1.39
N VAL A 117 -21.36 -3.39 0.68
CA VAL A 117 -21.56 -2.82 -0.66
C VAL A 117 -21.79 -3.89 -1.72
N ASN A 118 -20.94 -4.92 -1.77
CA ASN A 118 -20.89 -5.85 -2.91
C ASN A 118 -21.72 -7.11 -2.72
N ILE A 119 -22.03 -7.50 -1.46
CA ILE A 119 -22.84 -8.68 -1.17
C ILE A 119 -24.24 -8.27 -0.72
N ASN A 120 -24.36 -7.28 0.17
CA ASN A 120 -25.68 -6.82 0.63
C ASN A 120 -26.33 -5.78 -0.30
N GLY A 121 -25.59 -5.24 -1.28
CA GLY A 121 -26.10 -4.24 -2.23
C GLY A 121 -26.32 -2.84 -1.66
N ASN A 122 -25.75 -2.51 -0.50
CA ASN A 122 -25.97 -1.26 0.21
C ASN A 122 -25.05 -0.10 -0.25
N ALA A 123 -24.67 -0.04 -1.53
CA ALA A 123 -23.73 0.95 -2.06
C ALA A 123 -24.15 2.40 -1.78
N ASP A 124 -25.45 2.71 -1.88
CA ASP A 124 -25.96 4.07 -1.72
C ASP A 124 -25.79 4.65 -0.30
N ARG A 125 -25.59 3.81 0.71
CA ARG A 125 -25.25 4.26 2.07
C ARG A 125 -23.95 5.07 2.14
N TYR A 126 -23.04 4.84 1.20
CA TYR A 126 -21.69 5.39 1.22
C TYR A 126 -21.52 6.62 0.32
N GLY A 127 -22.63 7.14 -0.23
CA GLY A 127 -22.64 8.36 -1.02
C GLY A 127 -21.65 8.34 -2.17
N SER A 128 -20.84 9.39 -2.31
CA SER A 128 -19.84 9.50 -3.39
C SER A 128 -18.74 8.42 -3.34
N LEU A 129 -18.51 7.80 -2.19
CA LEU A 129 -17.53 6.73 -2.07
C LEU A 129 -17.97 5.44 -2.77
N LYS A 130 -19.26 5.27 -3.10
CA LYS A 130 -19.74 4.07 -3.80
C LYS A 130 -18.95 3.73 -5.06
N ASN A 131 -18.52 4.75 -5.81
CA ASN A 131 -17.77 4.58 -7.06
C ASN A 131 -16.39 3.91 -6.85
N TYR A 132 -15.87 3.93 -5.62
CA TYR A 132 -14.61 3.29 -5.24
C TYR A 132 -14.82 1.95 -4.53
N LEU A 133 -16.03 1.70 -4.05
CA LEU A 133 -16.35 0.54 -3.22
C LEU A 133 -17.07 -0.58 -3.98
N VAL A 134 -17.79 -0.24 -5.07
CA VAL A 134 -18.43 -1.24 -5.93
C VAL A 134 -17.38 -1.90 -6.82
N LEU A 135 -17.21 -3.22 -6.66
CA LEU A 135 -16.22 -4.02 -7.38
C LEU A 135 -16.90 -4.66 -8.62
N ASP A 136 -17.17 -3.84 -9.62
CA ASP A 136 -17.69 -4.25 -10.92
C ASP A 136 -16.64 -4.15 -12.03
N ASP A 137 -17.02 -4.41 -13.28
CA ASP A 137 -16.12 -4.34 -14.44
C ASP A 137 -15.52 -2.93 -14.64
N GLU A 138 -16.22 -1.88 -14.22
CA GLU A 138 -15.76 -0.49 -14.37
C GLU A 138 -14.86 -0.04 -13.22
N TRP A 139 -14.73 -0.84 -12.16
CA TRP A 139 -13.95 -0.49 -11.00
C TRP A 139 -12.48 -0.18 -11.35
N GLY A 140 -11.98 0.93 -10.80
CA GLY A 140 -10.57 1.30 -10.89
C GLY A 140 -10.09 1.56 -12.33
N THR A 141 -10.92 2.15 -13.18
CA THR A 141 -10.62 2.37 -14.59
C THR A 141 -10.44 1.02 -15.31
N HIS A 142 -11.54 0.24 -15.34
CA HIS A 142 -11.67 -1.08 -15.98
C HIS A 142 -10.81 -2.21 -15.36
N ARG A 143 -10.16 -1.98 -14.19
CA ARG A 143 -9.40 -3.05 -13.51
C ARG A 143 -10.29 -4.23 -13.13
N GLY A 144 -11.54 -3.97 -12.73
CA GLY A 144 -12.50 -5.04 -12.43
C GLY A 144 -12.69 -5.98 -13.61
N TYR A 145 -12.91 -5.44 -14.82
CA TYR A 145 -13.00 -6.20 -16.05
C TYR A 145 -11.71 -6.99 -16.35
N ILE A 146 -10.56 -6.30 -16.30
CA ILE A 146 -9.25 -6.90 -16.59
C ILE A 146 -8.97 -8.07 -15.62
N TRP A 147 -9.27 -7.92 -14.35
CA TRP A 147 -9.06 -8.97 -13.35
C TRP A 147 -10.02 -10.15 -13.57
N ARG A 148 -11.28 -9.86 -13.92
CA ARG A 148 -12.27 -10.89 -14.26
C ARG A 148 -11.80 -11.75 -15.41
N ILE A 149 -11.48 -11.16 -16.58
CA ILE A 149 -11.04 -11.91 -17.76
C ILE A 149 -9.72 -12.65 -17.54
N GLY A 150 -8.82 -12.07 -16.73
CA GLY A 150 -7.58 -12.73 -16.32
C GLY A 150 -7.84 -13.99 -15.51
N ILE A 151 -8.72 -13.91 -14.49
CA ILE A 151 -9.10 -15.06 -13.67
C ILE A 151 -9.86 -16.11 -14.47
N GLU A 152 -10.80 -15.72 -15.33
CA GLU A 152 -11.54 -16.62 -16.23
C GLU A 152 -10.60 -17.37 -17.20
N SER A 153 -9.59 -16.66 -17.74
CA SER A 153 -8.55 -17.25 -18.55
C SER A 153 -7.76 -18.30 -17.77
N TYR A 154 -7.31 -17.97 -16.57
CA TYR A 154 -6.58 -18.88 -15.71
C TYR A 154 -7.39 -20.13 -15.34
N GLN A 155 -8.69 -20.01 -15.10
CA GLN A 155 -9.56 -21.15 -14.81
C GLN A 155 -9.57 -22.17 -15.95
N LYS A 156 -9.49 -21.71 -17.19
CA LYS A 156 -9.47 -22.54 -18.41
C LYS A 156 -8.10 -23.15 -18.72
N PHE A 157 -7.03 -22.76 -18.05
CA PHE A 157 -5.69 -23.27 -18.30
C PHE A 157 -5.56 -24.75 -17.98
N PRO A 158 -4.80 -25.52 -18.79
CA PRO A 158 -4.31 -26.82 -18.41
C PRO A 158 -3.49 -26.76 -17.11
N LEU A 159 -3.45 -27.84 -16.34
CA LEU A 159 -2.78 -27.88 -15.03
C LEU A 159 -1.33 -27.38 -15.09
N ILE A 160 -0.58 -27.74 -16.14
CA ILE A 160 0.80 -27.32 -16.32
C ILE A 160 0.95 -25.80 -16.37
N HIS A 161 0.03 -25.11 -17.06
CA HIS A 161 0.02 -23.65 -17.16
C HIS A 161 -0.56 -22.98 -15.93
N LYS A 162 -1.37 -23.66 -15.12
CA LYS A 162 -1.74 -23.17 -13.79
C LYS A 162 -0.54 -23.15 -12.84
N ILE A 163 0.34 -24.13 -12.93
CA ILE A 163 1.52 -24.27 -12.07
C ILE A 163 2.66 -23.33 -12.51
N PHE A 164 2.98 -23.30 -13.82
CA PHE A 164 4.16 -22.61 -14.37
C PHE A 164 3.83 -21.41 -15.25
N GLY A 165 2.55 -21.14 -15.54
CA GLY A 165 2.11 -20.05 -16.42
C GLY A 165 2.35 -20.35 -17.90
N HIS A 166 2.24 -19.30 -18.71
CA HIS A 166 2.49 -19.32 -20.18
C HIS A 166 3.81 -18.64 -20.55
N GLY A 167 4.51 -18.09 -19.59
CA GLY A 167 5.74 -17.31 -19.75
C GLY A 167 5.58 -15.84 -19.37
N PRO A 168 6.69 -15.14 -19.05
CA PRO A 168 6.66 -13.73 -18.73
C PRO A 168 5.99 -12.91 -19.83
N ASP A 169 5.26 -11.87 -19.43
CA ASP A 169 4.63 -10.87 -20.33
C ASP A 169 3.60 -11.43 -21.34
N THR A 170 3.04 -12.61 -21.06
CA THR A 170 2.04 -13.24 -21.95
C THR A 170 0.60 -12.81 -21.63
N PHE A 171 0.35 -11.96 -20.66
CA PHE A 171 -1.00 -11.56 -20.24
C PHE A 171 -1.82 -11.00 -21.40
N GLY A 172 -1.26 -10.03 -22.15
CA GLY A 172 -1.92 -9.44 -23.30
C GLY A 172 -2.23 -10.44 -24.42
N ILE A 173 -1.33 -11.42 -24.66
CA ILE A 173 -1.57 -12.49 -25.64
C ILE A 173 -2.76 -13.34 -25.21
N ILE A 174 -2.82 -13.72 -23.94
CA ILE A 174 -3.90 -14.55 -23.37
C ILE A 174 -5.25 -13.84 -23.46
N THR A 175 -5.30 -12.57 -23.02
CA THR A 175 -6.55 -11.80 -22.98
C THR A 175 -7.03 -11.43 -24.36
N VAL A 176 -6.15 -10.96 -25.25
CA VAL A 176 -6.50 -10.62 -26.62
C VAL A 176 -7.00 -11.84 -27.40
N ASN A 177 -6.37 -13.00 -27.26
CA ASN A 177 -6.82 -14.20 -27.96
C ASN A 177 -8.23 -14.66 -27.55
N ASN A 178 -8.65 -14.38 -26.30
CA ASN A 178 -9.91 -14.91 -25.78
C ASN A 178 -11.03 -13.85 -25.70
N TYR A 179 -10.69 -12.55 -25.59
CA TYR A 179 -11.65 -11.48 -25.27
C TYR A 179 -11.54 -10.25 -26.18
N TYR A 180 -10.89 -10.38 -27.35
CA TYR A 180 -10.65 -9.24 -28.25
C TYR A 180 -11.93 -8.49 -28.63
N ASP A 181 -12.96 -9.23 -29.09
CA ASP A 181 -14.23 -8.62 -29.55
C ASP A 181 -14.97 -7.95 -28.38
N GLU A 182 -14.95 -8.55 -27.19
CA GLU A 182 -15.55 -7.97 -26.00
C GLU A 182 -14.82 -6.68 -25.57
N MET A 183 -13.49 -6.67 -25.58
CA MET A 183 -12.69 -5.47 -25.28
C MET A 183 -12.99 -4.34 -26.25
N LEU A 184 -13.00 -4.60 -27.55
CA LEU A 184 -13.26 -3.56 -28.54
C LEU A 184 -14.70 -3.08 -28.52
N SER A 185 -15.67 -3.97 -28.35
CA SER A 185 -17.08 -3.56 -28.32
C SER A 185 -17.47 -2.75 -27.11
N ARG A 186 -16.85 -3.03 -25.93
CA ARG A 186 -17.17 -2.33 -24.67
C ARG A 186 -16.30 -1.11 -24.40
N TYR A 187 -14.99 -1.20 -24.70
CA TYR A 187 -14.02 -0.21 -24.24
C TYR A 187 -13.25 0.47 -25.37
N TYR A 188 -13.34 -0.01 -26.60
CA TYR A 188 -12.54 0.46 -27.75
C TYR A 188 -11.04 0.39 -27.50
N GLU A 189 -10.60 -0.48 -26.60
CA GLU A 189 -9.23 -0.60 -26.09
C GLU A 189 -8.85 -2.08 -25.93
N LYS A 190 -7.54 -2.38 -25.94
CA LYS A 190 -6.98 -3.70 -25.65
C LYS A 190 -6.23 -3.64 -24.33
N PHE A 191 -6.51 -4.58 -23.46
CA PHE A 191 -5.84 -4.68 -22.16
C PHE A 191 -4.74 -5.74 -22.21
N ASP A 192 -3.49 -5.30 -22.16
CA ASP A 192 -2.30 -6.13 -22.24
C ASP A 192 -1.63 -6.41 -20.89
N SER A 193 -2.17 -5.81 -19.83
CA SER A 193 -1.64 -5.90 -18.47
C SER A 193 -2.75 -6.04 -17.44
N ALA A 194 -2.48 -6.80 -16.37
CA ALA A 194 -3.43 -6.99 -15.27
C ALA A 194 -3.63 -5.75 -14.38
N HIS A 195 -2.79 -4.72 -14.47
CA HIS A 195 -2.75 -3.60 -13.51
C HIS A 195 -2.76 -4.03 -12.03
N ASN A 196 -2.21 -5.22 -11.79
CA ASN A 196 -1.96 -5.84 -10.51
C ASN A 196 -0.78 -6.79 -10.72
N GLU A 197 0.39 -6.47 -10.18
CA GLU A 197 1.63 -7.21 -10.42
C GLU A 197 1.53 -8.66 -9.94
N TYR A 198 0.82 -8.90 -8.84
CA TYR A 198 0.63 -10.26 -8.32
C TYR A 198 -0.27 -11.10 -9.22
N LEU A 199 -1.36 -10.51 -9.73
CA LEU A 199 -2.23 -11.17 -10.68
C LEU A 199 -1.52 -11.40 -12.02
N GLN A 200 -0.73 -10.43 -12.47
CA GLN A 200 0.12 -10.56 -13.65
C GLN A 200 1.03 -11.79 -13.53
N TYR A 201 1.78 -11.89 -12.42
CA TYR A 201 2.67 -13.02 -12.19
C TYR A 201 1.90 -14.33 -12.00
N PHE A 202 0.78 -14.30 -11.28
CA PHE A 202 -0.05 -15.48 -11.09
C PHE A 202 -0.50 -16.11 -12.43
N ILE A 203 -0.87 -15.27 -13.39
CA ILE A 203 -1.34 -15.73 -14.72
C ILE A 203 -0.18 -16.08 -15.63
N THR A 204 0.88 -15.28 -15.65
CA THR A 204 1.96 -15.41 -16.65
C THR A 204 3.03 -16.41 -16.25
N ILE A 205 3.41 -16.49 -14.98
CA ILE A 205 4.45 -17.41 -14.46
C ILE A 205 3.90 -18.45 -13.46
N GLY A 206 2.58 -18.48 -13.29
CA GLY A 206 1.89 -19.49 -12.48
C GLY A 206 2.09 -19.38 -10.99
N VAL A 207 1.50 -20.34 -10.27
CA VAL A 207 1.57 -20.40 -8.80
C VAL A 207 3.02 -20.49 -8.30
N VAL A 208 3.87 -21.29 -8.97
CA VAL A 208 5.26 -21.50 -8.56
C VAL A 208 6.07 -20.21 -8.72
N GLY A 209 5.91 -19.50 -9.83
CA GLY A 209 6.61 -18.24 -10.08
C GLY A 209 6.18 -17.15 -9.08
N LEU A 210 4.88 -17.00 -8.84
CA LEU A 210 4.37 -16.07 -7.84
C LEU A 210 4.86 -16.42 -6.43
N ALA A 211 4.84 -17.69 -6.03
CA ALA A 211 5.33 -18.13 -4.73
C ALA A 211 6.84 -17.85 -4.56
N ALA A 212 7.64 -18.06 -5.60
CA ALA A 212 9.07 -17.72 -5.59
C ALA A 212 9.29 -16.21 -5.43
N TYR A 213 8.54 -15.38 -6.17
CA TYR A 213 8.61 -13.92 -6.05
C TYR A 213 8.25 -13.43 -4.64
N LEU A 214 7.12 -13.88 -4.10
CA LEU A 214 6.69 -13.52 -2.75
C LEU A 214 7.68 -14.01 -1.68
N SER A 215 8.24 -15.20 -1.85
CA SER A 215 9.26 -15.75 -0.95
C SER A 215 10.55 -14.92 -0.98
N LEU A 216 10.96 -14.44 -2.15
CA LEU A 216 12.10 -13.52 -2.29
C LEU A 216 11.87 -12.23 -1.51
N LEU A 217 10.74 -11.56 -1.71
CA LEU A 217 10.41 -10.32 -1.00
C LEU A 217 10.33 -10.54 0.50
N PHE A 218 9.63 -11.58 0.94
CA PHE A 218 9.45 -11.88 2.36
C PHE A 218 10.77 -12.19 3.06
N THR A 219 11.62 -13.03 2.47
CA THR A 219 12.91 -13.41 3.06
C THR A 219 13.86 -12.24 3.13
N ALA A 220 13.92 -11.41 2.08
CA ALA A 220 14.73 -10.20 2.04
C ALA A 220 14.30 -9.20 3.13
N ILE A 221 13.01 -8.89 3.23
CA ILE A 221 12.47 -8.01 4.27
C ILE A 221 12.78 -8.55 5.67
N LYS A 222 12.58 -9.85 5.88
CA LYS A 222 12.85 -10.51 7.17
C LYS A 222 14.32 -10.40 7.58
N GLU A 223 15.27 -10.63 6.66
CA GLU A 223 16.70 -10.49 6.92
C GLU A 223 17.06 -9.04 7.26
N MET A 224 16.57 -8.09 6.50
CA MET A 224 16.82 -6.66 6.74
C MET A 224 16.25 -6.18 8.08
N ILE A 225 15.02 -6.57 8.43
CA ILE A 225 14.39 -6.20 9.70
C ILE A 225 15.19 -6.79 10.87
N ARG A 226 15.68 -8.02 10.77
CA ARG A 226 16.51 -8.64 11.82
C ARG A 226 17.81 -7.89 12.05
N ALA A 227 18.46 -7.43 10.99
CA ALA A 227 19.73 -6.68 11.08
C ALA A 227 19.54 -5.18 11.39
N SER A 228 18.31 -4.67 11.40
CA SER A 228 17.99 -3.25 11.49
C SER A 228 18.39 -2.61 12.83
N SER A 229 18.46 -3.37 13.93
CA SER A 229 18.93 -2.88 15.22
C SER A 229 20.38 -2.35 15.18
N LYS A 230 21.21 -2.89 14.27
CA LYS A 230 22.60 -2.47 14.08
C LYS A 230 22.81 -1.53 12.90
N LYS A 231 21.95 -1.59 11.88
CA LYS A 231 21.95 -0.69 10.72
C LYS A 231 20.53 -0.12 10.49
N PRO A 232 20.16 1.01 11.10
CA PRO A 232 18.82 1.59 10.98
C PRO A 232 18.37 1.89 9.54
N LEU A 233 19.31 2.11 8.60
CA LEU A 233 19.01 2.28 7.17
C LEU A 233 18.23 1.10 6.58
N LEU A 234 18.44 -0.12 7.10
CA LEU A 234 17.72 -1.32 6.65
C LEU A 234 16.21 -1.24 6.91
N VAL A 235 15.78 -0.48 7.92
CA VAL A 235 14.35 -0.19 8.15
C VAL A 235 13.78 0.61 6.98
N ALA A 236 14.47 1.67 6.57
CA ALA A 236 14.02 2.51 5.46
C ALA A 236 13.93 1.73 4.15
N ILE A 237 14.91 0.89 3.85
CA ILE A 237 14.90 0.02 2.67
C ILE A 237 13.73 -0.98 2.75
N SER A 238 13.54 -1.63 3.90
CA SER A 238 12.41 -2.57 4.10
C SER A 238 11.07 -1.89 3.89
N PHE A 239 10.88 -0.69 4.46
CA PHE A 239 9.63 0.07 4.25
C PHE A 239 9.43 0.47 2.79
N SER A 240 10.48 0.84 2.06
CA SER A 240 10.39 1.16 0.64
C SER A 240 9.89 -0.04 -0.17
N ILE A 241 10.41 -1.24 0.10
CA ILE A 241 9.96 -2.48 -0.56
C ILE A 241 8.53 -2.84 -0.18
N ILE A 242 8.13 -2.68 1.09
CA ILE A 242 6.75 -2.92 1.53
C ILE A 242 5.79 -1.92 0.88
N CYS A 243 6.18 -0.65 0.74
CA CYS A 243 5.38 0.36 0.04
C CYS A 243 5.21 0.03 -1.44
N TYR A 244 6.28 -0.42 -2.10
CA TYR A 244 6.20 -0.92 -3.47
C TYR A 244 5.22 -2.10 -3.56
N GLY A 245 5.36 -3.10 -2.70
CA GLY A 245 4.47 -4.26 -2.66
C GLY A 245 3.00 -3.89 -2.42
N ALA A 246 2.73 -2.89 -1.59
CA ALA A 246 1.36 -2.40 -1.39
C ALA A 246 0.79 -1.71 -2.64
N GLN A 247 1.62 -0.95 -3.38
CA GLN A 247 1.22 -0.31 -4.63
C GLN A 247 1.01 -1.35 -5.75
N ALA A 248 1.81 -2.41 -5.78
CA ALA A 248 1.76 -3.48 -6.78
C ALA A 248 0.41 -4.22 -6.84
N VAL A 249 -0.42 -4.12 -5.80
CA VAL A 249 -1.80 -4.67 -5.79
C VAL A 249 -2.71 -4.00 -6.83
N VAL A 250 -2.47 -2.72 -7.12
CA VAL A 250 -3.31 -1.92 -8.03
C VAL A 250 -2.50 -1.29 -9.17
N ASN A 251 -1.27 -1.77 -9.39
CA ASN A 251 -0.38 -1.23 -10.42
C ASN A 251 0.45 -2.34 -11.05
N ILE A 252 1.15 -1.99 -12.14
CA ILE A 252 2.06 -2.88 -12.86
C ILE A 252 3.51 -2.61 -12.46
N SER A 253 4.37 -3.61 -12.69
CA SER A 253 5.82 -3.41 -12.68
C SER A 253 6.22 -2.54 -13.85
N VAL A 254 6.71 -1.33 -13.56
CA VAL A 254 7.17 -0.41 -14.60
C VAL A 254 8.70 -0.40 -14.71
N PRO A 255 9.27 -0.31 -15.93
CA PRO A 255 10.72 -0.37 -16.16
C PRO A 255 11.53 0.69 -15.41
N ILE A 256 10.91 1.79 -15.01
CA ILE A 256 11.59 2.87 -14.26
C ILE A 256 11.71 2.53 -12.77
N VAL A 257 10.69 1.89 -12.18
CA VAL A 257 10.60 1.67 -10.72
C VAL A 257 11.13 0.30 -10.30
N ALA A 258 10.84 -0.75 -11.08
CA ALA A 258 11.21 -2.11 -10.74
C ALA A 258 12.73 -2.32 -10.58
N PRO A 259 13.62 -1.79 -11.44
CA PRO A 259 15.06 -1.90 -11.25
C PRO A 259 15.55 -1.21 -9.97
N ILE A 260 14.96 -0.06 -9.62
CA ILE A 260 15.30 0.66 -8.38
C ILE A 260 14.92 -0.18 -7.16
N MET A 261 13.71 -0.74 -7.15
CA MET A 261 13.24 -1.62 -6.09
C MET A 261 14.13 -2.85 -5.92
N LEU A 262 14.47 -3.53 -7.02
CA LEU A 262 15.36 -4.70 -7.01
C LEU A 262 16.77 -4.33 -6.54
N THR A 263 17.30 -3.18 -6.96
CA THR A 263 18.61 -2.69 -6.49
C THR A 263 18.59 -2.43 -4.98
N LEU A 264 17.56 -1.76 -4.47
CA LEU A 264 17.38 -1.53 -3.04
C LEU A 264 17.28 -2.85 -2.27
N LEU A 265 16.55 -3.83 -2.81
CA LEU A 265 16.42 -5.16 -2.22
C LEU A 265 17.78 -5.85 -2.14
N MET A 266 18.56 -5.87 -3.22
CA MET A 266 19.88 -6.49 -3.25
C MET A 266 20.86 -5.81 -2.30
N VAL A 267 20.95 -4.48 -2.32
CA VAL A 267 21.81 -3.70 -1.41
C VAL A 267 21.40 -3.93 0.04
N GLY A 268 20.11 -3.96 0.33
CA GLY A 268 19.58 -4.21 1.66
C GLY A 268 19.95 -5.61 2.18
N VAL A 269 19.81 -6.66 1.35
CA VAL A 269 20.16 -8.04 1.72
C VAL A 269 21.65 -8.18 1.95
N VAL A 270 22.51 -7.63 1.08
CA VAL A 270 23.97 -7.66 1.26
C VAL A 270 24.36 -6.97 2.57
N ALA A 271 23.82 -5.77 2.81
CA ALA A 271 24.11 -5.03 4.04
C ALA A 271 23.59 -5.74 5.32
N ALA A 272 22.50 -6.50 5.22
CA ALA A 272 22.00 -7.31 6.33
C ALA A 272 22.91 -8.52 6.62
N ARG A 273 23.41 -9.17 5.58
CA ARG A 273 24.35 -10.29 5.70
C ARG A 273 25.69 -9.87 6.29
N GLU A 274 26.23 -8.72 5.89
CA GLU A 274 27.44 -8.18 6.52
C GLU A 274 27.31 -7.99 8.04
N VAL A 275 26.13 -7.62 8.52
CA VAL A 275 25.85 -7.53 9.97
C VAL A 275 25.85 -8.90 10.61
N ALA A 276 25.19 -9.88 9.98
CA ALA A 276 25.09 -11.25 10.51
C ALA A 276 26.45 -11.97 10.55
N ASP A 277 27.33 -11.71 9.58
CA ASP A 277 28.66 -12.33 9.53
C ASP A 277 29.60 -11.74 10.59
N LYS A 278 29.55 -10.45 10.84
CA LYS A 278 30.31 -9.83 11.95
C LYS A 278 29.92 -10.41 13.30
N ASP A 279 28.67 -10.80 13.50
CA ASP A 279 28.19 -11.41 14.76
C ASP A 279 28.70 -12.83 14.98
N LYS A 280 29.08 -13.56 13.93
CA LYS A 280 29.62 -14.90 14.02
C LYS A 280 31.11 -14.90 14.41
N HIS A 281 31.79 -13.78 14.26
CA HIS A 281 33.23 -13.63 14.53
C HIS A 281 33.55 -12.88 15.83
N VAL A 282 32.51 -12.54 16.61
CA VAL A 282 32.57 -12.00 17.98
C VAL A 282 32.09 -13.06 18.97
#